data_655e737e79447ecc900f4100ebf3b4e2
#
_entry.id   655e737e79447ecc900f4100ebf3b4e2
#
_cell.length_a   1.000
_cell.length_b   1.000
_cell.length_c   1.000
_cell.angle_alpha   90.00
_cell.angle_beta   90.00
_cell.angle_gamma   90.00
#
_symmetry.space_group_name_H-M   'P 1'
#
loop_
_entity.id
_entity.type
_entity.pdbx_description
1 polymer ?
#
loop_
_entity_poly.entity_id
_entity_poly.type
_entity_poly.pdbx_seq_one_letter_code
_entity_poly.pdbx_strand_id
1 'polypeptide(L)'
;MYEHSFTIEDVAWLLSIRRLDDGTRQDFPVECPFCGDTRGKCSFCISKNGEQKNVYHCFHCDASGNMLSLYADLMGFYGADRYKEAYQDILRRLERKRTCFPKMK
;
A
#
# COMPACT_ATOMS: atom_id res chain seq x y z
N MET A 1 2.98 -19.13 -4.34
CA MET A 1 2.80 -17.76 -4.81
C MET A 1 1.45 -17.20 -4.40
N TYR A 2 1.43 -15.98 -3.94
CA TYR A 2 0.19 -15.38 -3.52
C TYR A 2 -0.56 -14.77 -4.67
N GLU A 3 -1.85 -15.01 -4.68
CA GLU A 3 -2.73 -14.32 -5.58
C GLU A 3 -3.33 -13.17 -4.81
N HIS A 4 -2.92 -11.96 -5.14
CA HIS A 4 -3.33 -10.80 -4.36
C HIS A 4 -4.72 -10.34 -4.79
N SER A 5 -5.65 -10.33 -3.87
CA SER A 5 -6.97 -9.78 -4.11
C SER A 5 -7.03 -8.30 -3.78
N PHE A 6 -5.90 -7.68 -3.54
CA PHE A 6 -5.81 -6.26 -3.25
C PHE A 6 -4.55 -5.69 -3.91
N THR A 7 -4.46 -4.37 -3.94
CA THR A 7 -3.33 -3.69 -4.56
C THR A 7 -2.67 -2.78 -3.55
N ILE A 8 -1.55 -2.16 -3.97
CA ILE A 8 -0.87 -1.20 -3.10
C ILE A 8 -1.77 0.00 -2.80
N GLU A 9 -2.73 0.28 -3.67
CA GLU A 9 -3.70 1.34 -3.39
C GLU A 9 -4.54 1.00 -2.17
N ASP A 10 -4.97 -0.25 -2.05
CA ASP A 10 -5.70 -0.69 -0.86
C ASP A 10 -4.86 -0.58 0.38
N VAL A 11 -3.58 -0.94 0.27
CA VAL A 11 -2.66 -0.85 1.40
C VAL A 11 -2.48 0.61 1.81
N ALA A 12 -2.35 1.49 0.83
CA ALA A 12 -2.23 2.92 1.13
C ALA A 12 -3.45 3.42 1.88
N TRP A 13 -4.63 2.96 1.47
CA TRP A 13 -5.86 3.33 2.16
C TRP A 13 -5.86 2.86 3.62
N LEU A 14 -5.46 1.62 3.85
CA LEU A 14 -5.40 1.08 5.21
C LEU A 14 -4.42 1.83 6.09
N LEU A 15 -3.33 2.31 5.51
CA LEU A 15 -2.29 3.02 6.24
C LEU A 15 -2.52 4.52 6.29
N SER A 16 -3.63 4.99 5.72
CA SER A 16 -3.98 6.41 5.66
C SER A 16 -2.92 7.24 4.95
N ILE A 17 -2.32 6.66 3.92
CA ILE A 17 -1.34 7.35 3.11
C ILE A 17 -2.08 8.20 2.07
N ARG A 18 -1.75 9.49 2.03
CA ARG A 18 -2.47 10.44 1.21
C ARG A 18 -1.97 10.42 -0.22
N ARG A 19 -2.90 10.26 -1.18
CA ARG A 19 -2.57 10.43 -2.59
C ARG A 19 -2.53 11.90 -2.94
N LEU A 20 -1.64 12.24 -3.86
CA LEU A 20 -1.47 13.63 -4.29
C LEU A 20 -2.01 13.88 -5.69
N ASP A 21 -2.65 12.87 -6.29
CA ASP A 21 -3.24 13.01 -7.62
C ASP A 21 -4.76 12.94 -7.53
N ASP A 22 -5.42 12.82 -8.69
CA ASP A 22 -6.88 12.81 -8.76
C ASP A 22 -7.49 11.41 -8.58
N GLY A 23 -6.67 10.41 -8.36
CA GLY A 23 -7.15 9.07 -8.07
C GLY A 23 -7.36 8.17 -9.29
N THR A 24 -6.96 8.61 -10.48
CA THR A 24 -7.20 7.84 -11.69
C THR A 24 -5.99 7.11 -12.23
N ARG A 25 -4.80 7.38 -11.69
CA ARG A 25 -3.57 6.84 -12.25
C ARG A 25 -3.19 5.53 -11.61
N GLN A 26 -2.57 4.66 -12.41
CA GLN A 26 -2.01 3.42 -11.90
C GLN A 26 -0.65 3.62 -11.23
N ASP A 27 0.00 4.72 -11.56
CA ASP A 27 1.28 5.12 -11.01
C ASP A 27 1.04 6.51 -10.44
N PHE A 28 0.98 6.64 -9.12
CA PHE A 28 0.50 7.87 -8.52
C PHE A 28 1.42 8.35 -7.41
N PRO A 29 1.54 9.68 -7.27
CA PRO A 29 2.34 10.25 -6.18
C PRO A 29 1.56 10.22 -4.87
N VAL A 30 2.31 10.08 -3.78
CA VAL A 30 1.71 10.08 -2.44
C VAL A 30 2.58 10.91 -1.51
N GLU A 31 2.02 11.27 -0.38
CA GLU A 31 2.81 11.79 0.73
C GLU A 31 3.64 10.64 1.27
N CYS A 32 4.95 10.81 1.30
CA CYS A 32 5.84 9.72 1.68
C CYS A 32 5.64 9.35 3.16
N PRO A 33 5.31 8.10 3.47
CA PRO A 33 5.10 7.71 4.86
C PRO A 33 6.38 7.60 5.66
N PHE A 34 7.54 7.65 5.00
CA PHE A 34 8.82 7.53 5.69
C PHE A 34 9.50 8.87 5.92
N CYS A 35 9.41 9.79 4.97
CA CYS A 35 10.10 11.07 5.10
C CYS A 35 9.14 12.27 5.09
N GLY A 36 7.87 12.05 4.79
CA GLY A 36 6.89 13.12 4.83
C GLY A 36 6.87 14.05 3.64
N ASP A 37 7.63 13.73 2.59
CA ASP A 37 7.70 14.59 1.43
C ASP A 37 6.36 14.63 0.69
N THR A 38 5.91 15.84 0.34
CA THR A 38 4.64 16.03 -0.34
C THR A 38 4.79 16.61 -1.74
N ARG A 39 6.00 16.60 -2.29
CA ARG A 39 6.27 17.18 -3.60
C ARG A 39 6.13 16.17 -4.73
N GLY A 40 5.68 14.96 -4.43
CA GLY A 40 5.50 13.93 -5.44
C GLY A 40 6.73 13.09 -5.70
N LYS A 41 7.70 13.12 -4.79
CA LYS A 41 8.90 12.29 -4.93
C LYS A 41 8.63 10.83 -4.64
N CYS A 42 7.62 10.53 -3.84
CA CYS A 42 7.26 9.16 -3.52
C CYS A 42 6.10 8.75 -4.41
N SER A 43 6.28 7.66 -5.15
CA SER A 43 5.21 7.18 -6.01
C SER A 43 4.94 5.70 -5.75
N PHE A 44 3.67 5.33 -5.87
CA PHE A 44 3.20 3.97 -5.78
C PHE A 44 2.75 3.53 -7.16
N CYS A 45 3.11 2.32 -7.55
CA CYS A 45 2.76 1.79 -8.86
C CYS A 45 1.92 0.54 -8.70
N ILE A 46 0.66 0.59 -9.15
CA ILE A 46 -0.22 -0.57 -9.11
C ILE A 46 0.14 -1.51 -10.24
N SER A 47 0.25 -0.98 -11.46
CA SER A 47 0.56 -1.80 -12.62
C SER A 47 1.30 -0.97 -13.65
N LYS A 48 2.02 -1.66 -14.51
CA LYS A 48 2.76 -1.02 -15.57
C LYS A 48 2.78 -1.95 -16.77
N ASN A 49 2.41 -1.41 -17.94
CA ASN A 49 2.39 -2.20 -19.19
C ASN A 49 1.51 -3.44 -19.06
N GLY A 50 0.40 -3.31 -18.32
CA GLY A 50 -0.52 -4.43 -18.15
C GLY A 50 -0.07 -5.45 -17.12
N GLU A 51 1.04 -5.22 -16.47
CA GLU A 51 1.58 -6.14 -15.48
C GLU A 51 1.44 -5.56 -14.09
N GLN A 52 0.90 -6.33 -13.17
CA GLN A 52 0.68 -5.87 -11.81
C GLN A 52 2.01 -5.80 -11.06
N LYS A 53 2.30 -4.66 -10.47
CA LYS A 53 3.56 -4.42 -9.78
C LYS A 53 3.40 -4.27 -8.28
N ASN A 54 2.53 -3.38 -7.84
CA ASN A 54 2.29 -3.10 -6.42
C ASN A 54 3.56 -2.79 -5.66
N VAL A 55 4.33 -1.83 -6.19
CA VAL A 55 5.61 -1.44 -5.62
C VAL A 55 5.62 0.07 -5.38
N TYR A 56 6.60 0.52 -4.60
CA TYR A 56 6.73 1.94 -4.31
C TYR A 56 8.21 2.34 -4.33
N HIS A 57 8.44 3.64 -4.52
CA HIS A 57 9.77 4.21 -4.46
C HIS A 57 9.68 5.69 -4.15
N CYS A 58 10.50 6.16 -3.22
CA CYS A 58 10.59 7.57 -2.91
C CYS A 58 11.96 8.08 -3.34
N PHE A 59 11.96 9.07 -4.25
CA PHE A 59 13.20 9.63 -4.75
C PHE A 59 13.83 10.62 -3.78
N HIS A 60 13.14 10.96 -2.70
CA HIS A 60 13.67 11.88 -1.71
C HIS A 60 14.44 11.11 -0.62
N CYS A 61 13.84 10.08 -0.04
CA CYS A 61 14.49 9.33 1.04
C CYS A 61 14.97 7.96 0.61
N ASP A 62 14.71 7.60 -0.65
CA ASP A 62 15.18 6.35 -1.27
C ASP A 62 14.52 5.09 -0.69
N ALA A 63 13.43 5.24 0.02
CA ALA A 63 12.66 4.07 0.47
C ALA A 63 12.01 3.40 -0.72
N SER A 64 12.02 2.07 -0.75
CA SER A 64 11.42 1.33 -1.85
C SER A 64 11.06 -0.07 -1.41
N GLY A 65 10.19 -0.72 -2.18
CA GLY A 65 9.79 -2.08 -1.88
C GLY A 65 8.45 -2.41 -2.49
N ASN A 66 7.85 -3.51 -2.04
CA ASN A 66 6.53 -3.90 -2.49
C ASN A 66 5.50 -3.56 -1.41
N MET A 67 4.22 -3.87 -1.70
CA MET A 67 3.15 -3.49 -0.78
C MET A 67 3.22 -4.23 0.55
N LEU A 68 3.73 -5.45 0.56
CA LEU A 68 3.85 -6.19 1.82
C LEU A 68 4.96 -5.64 2.69
N SER A 69 6.10 -5.27 2.09
CA SER A 69 7.19 -4.67 2.85
C SER A 69 6.79 -3.30 3.37
N LEU A 70 6.03 -2.54 2.58
CA LEU A 70 5.51 -1.25 3.02
C LEU A 70 4.64 -1.41 4.26
N TYR A 71 3.70 -2.33 4.21
CA TYR A 71 2.80 -2.55 5.33
C TYR A 71 3.55 -3.03 6.56
N ALA A 72 4.46 -3.99 6.37
CA ALA A 72 5.22 -4.53 7.49
C ALA A 72 6.08 -3.47 8.15
N ASP A 73 6.74 -2.65 7.33
CA ASP A 73 7.63 -1.61 7.86
C ASP A 73 6.86 -0.57 8.67
N LEU A 74 5.70 -0.15 8.15
CA LEU A 74 4.94 0.91 8.81
C LEU A 74 4.16 0.40 10.01
N MET A 75 3.76 -0.86 10.01
CA MET A 75 3.03 -1.45 11.14
C MET A 75 3.95 -2.07 12.17
N GLY A 76 5.25 -2.13 11.89
CA GLY A 76 6.19 -2.65 12.86
C GLY A 76 6.33 -4.16 12.89
N PHE A 77 5.93 -4.84 11.83
CA PHE A 77 6.14 -6.29 11.75
C PHE A 77 7.59 -6.58 11.41
N TYR A 78 8.15 -7.59 12.03
CA TYR A 78 9.51 -7.99 11.73
C TYR A 78 9.65 -9.50 11.95
N GLY A 79 10.81 -10.03 11.56
CA GLY A 79 11.06 -11.45 11.69
C GLY A 79 10.89 -12.18 10.36
N ALA A 80 11.06 -13.49 10.38
CA ALA A 80 11.04 -14.29 9.17
C ALA A 80 9.67 -14.32 8.52
N ASP A 81 8.61 -14.23 9.29
CA ASP A 81 7.25 -14.33 8.79
C ASP A 81 6.57 -12.98 8.61
N ARG A 82 7.33 -11.88 8.58
CA ARG A 82 6.71 -10.57 8.58
C ARG A 82 5.84 -10.32 7.36
N TYR A 83 6.21 -10.84 6.22
CA TYR A 83 5.40 -10.64 5.01
C TYR A 83 4.12 -11.47 5.05
N LYS A 84 4.21 -12.68 5.56
CA LYS A 84 3.04 -13.51 5.71
C LYS A 84 2.05 -12.88 6.70
N GLU A 85 2.57 -12.36 7.80
CA GLU A 85 1.73 -11.70 8.80
C GLU A 85 1.10 -10.43 8.23
N ALA A 86 1.88 -9.67 7.46
CA ALA A 86 1.37 -8.47 6.82
C ALA A 86 0.22 -8.82 5.87
N TYR A 87 0.41 -9.84 5.07
CA TYR A 87 -0.60 -10.27 4.11
C TYR A 87 -1.90 -10.64 4.81
N GLN A 88 -1.80 -11.43 5.86
CA GLN A 88 -2.99 -11.86 6.58
C GLN A 88 -3.68 -10.70 7.28
N ASP A 89 -2.90 -9.77 7.83
CA ASP A 89 -3.46 -8.62 8.51
C ASP A 89 -4.19 -7.71 7.51
N ILE A 90 -3.61 -7.52 6.33
CA ILE A 90 -4.25 -6.72 5.29
C ILE A 90 -5.60 -7.33 4.90
N LEU A 91 -5.61 -8.64 4.66
CA LEU A 91 -6.85 -9.31 4.28
C LEU A 91 -7.91 -9.16 5.34
N ARG A 92 -7.53 -9.32 6.60
CA ARG A 92 -8.46 -9.22 7.71
C ARG A 92 -9.05 -7.82 7.80
N ARG A 93 -8.23 -6.80 7.62
CA ARG A 93 -8.69 -5.43 7.72
C ARG A 93 -9.58 -5.05 6.54
N LEU A 94 -9.25 -5.51 5.36
CA LEU A 94 -10.07 -5.24 4.19
C LEU A 94 -11.42 -5.95 4.28
N GLU A 95 -11.43 -7.15 4.81
CA GLU A 95 -12.66 -7.89 5.02
C GLU A 95 -13.56 -7.19 6.02
N ARG A 96 -12.97 -6.68 7.09
CA ARG A 96 -13.74 -5.92 8.08
C ARG A 96 -14.33 -4.67 7.48
N LYS A 97 -13.59 -4.01 6.60
CA LYS A 97 -14.10 -2.83 5.91
C LYS A 97 -15.34 -3.17 5.09
N ARG A 98 -15.30 -4.28 4.37
CA ARG A 98 -16.43 -4.70 3.57
C ARG A 98 -17.66 -5.00 4.40
N THR A 99 -17.47 -5.72 5.49
CA THR A 99 -18.59 -6.12 6.30
C THR A 99 -19.20 -4.98 7.08
N CYS A 100 -18.45 -3.91 7.27
CA CYS A 100 -18.99 -2.76 7.98
C CYS A 100 -20.14 -2.12 7.23
N PHE A 101 -20.03 -2.06 5.91
CA PHE A 101 -21.03 -1.38 5.12
C PHE A 101 -22.42 -1.97 5.26
N PRO A 102 -22.57 -3.28 5.09
CA PRO A 102 -23.92 -3.86 5.18
C PRO A 102 -24.56 -3.64 6.53
N LYS A 103 -23.75 -3.46 7.54
CA LYS A 103 -24.30 -3.30 8.87
C LYS A 103 -24.83 -1.93 9.14
N MET A 104 -24.54 -1.03 8.25
CA MET A 104 -24.90 0.34 8.47
C MET A 104 -26.37 0.59 8.27
N LYS A 105 -27.07 -0.34 7.70
CA LYS A 105 -28.48 -0.12 7.48
C LYS A 105 -29.30 -0.09 8.74
#